data_7d1972bff28039dd8837749de076ffb0
#
_entry.id   7d1972bff28039dd8837749de076ffb0
#
_cell.length_a   1.000
_cell.length_b   1.000
_cell.length_c   1.000
_cell.angle_alpha   90.00
_cell.angle_beta   90.00
_cell.angle_gamma   90.00
#
_symmetry.space_group_name_H-M   'P 1'
#
loop_
_entity.id
_entity.type
_entity.pdbx_description
1 polymer ?
#
loop_
_entity_poly.entity_id
_entity_poly.type
_entity_poly.pdbx_seq_one_letter_code
_entity_poly.pdbx_strand_id
1 'polypeptide(L)'
;MGKDVIIALDFDSKEKTLAFLDRFTGEKPFVKIGMELFYAEGPSIVREIKARGHKIFLDLKLHDIPNTVKKAMAVLSSLDVDMVNLHAAGTRAMMSAALEGLTRADGTRPLPIAVTQLTSTSQQSMEEEIGIHAPLENVVIDYAKNARLAGLDGVVCSPLEAGRIHETCTKDFLTVTPGIRFADAKADDQVRITTPAKAREIGSDYIVVGRPITQAEDPVAAYRRCVSEFVG
;
A
#
# COMPACT_ATOMS: atom_id res chain seq x y z
N MET A 1 6.20 10.81 10.32
CA MET A 1 5.73 11.14 8.96
C MET A 1 4.30 11.62 9.03
N GLY A 2 3.88 12.53 8.14
CA GLY A 2 2.49 13.01 8.11
C GLY A 2 1.56 12.02 7.39
N LYS A 3 0.26 12.17 7.60
CA LYS A 3 -0.77 11.42 6.87
C LYS A 3 -0.79 11.82 5.40
N ASP A 4 -1.06 10.86 4.49
CA ASP A 4 -1.18 11.14 3.06
C ASP A 4 -2.19 10.20 2.37
N VAL A 5 -2.72 10.64 1.23
CA VAL A 5 -3.67 9.89 0.40
C VAL A 5 -2.96 9.36 -0.84
N ILE A 6 -3.01 8.05 -1.03
CA ILE A 6 -2.42 7.36 -2.18
C ILE A 6 -3.52 6.98 -3.16
N ILE A 7 -3.46 7.47 -4.41
CA ILE A 7 -4.40 7.09 -5.46
C ILE A 7 -3.97 5.77 -6.10
N ALA A 8 -4.83 4.75 -6.08
CA ALA A 8 -4.57 3.50 -6.79
C ALA A 8 -4.84 3.69 -8.29
N LEU A 9 -3.78 3.61 -9.11
CA LEU A 9 -3.85 3.68 -10.57
C LEU A 9 -4.09 2.28 -11.15
N ASP A 10 -5.28 1.75 -10.89
CA ASP A 10 -5.69 0.43 -11.38
C ASP A 10 -6.30 0.61 -12.80
N PHE A 11 -5.42 0.93 -13.76
CA PHE A 11 -5.71 1.08 -15.19
C PHE A 11 -4.97 0.00 -15.98
N ASP A 12 -5.54 -0.37 -17.12
CA ASP A 12 -5.05 -1.43 -18.01
C ASP A 12 -4.00 -0.93 -19.04
N SER A 13 -3.74 0.38 -19.08
CA SER A 13 -2.81 0.97 -20.06
C SER A 13 -2.16 2.26 -19.58
N LYS A 14 -1.00 2.57 -20.17
CA LYS A 14 -0.27 3.81 -20.00
C LYS A 14 -1.12 5.02 -20.40
N GLU A 15 -1.78 4.95 -21.55
CA GLU A 15 -2.57 6.06 -22.10
C GLU A 15 -3.66 6.50 -21.13
N LYS A 16 -4.43 5.56 -20.58
CA LYS A 16 -5.49 5.86 -19.59
C LYS A 16 -4.90 6.42 -18.31
N THR A 17 -3.79 5.86 -17.85
CA THR A 17 -3.09 6.31 -16.66
C THR A 17 -2.61 7.76 -16.80
N LEU A 18 -1.95 8.08 -17.90
CA LEU A 18 -1.41 9.42 -18.11
C LEU A 18 -2.52 10.45 -18.33
N ALA A 19 -3.56 10.10 -19.09
CA ALA A 19 -4.74 10.96 -19.28
C ALA A 19 -5.46 11.27 -17.95
N PHE A 20 -5.50 10.30 -17.02
CA PHE A 20 -6.01 10.53 -15.67
C PHE A 20 -5.12 11.48 -14.89
N LEU A 21 -3.80 11.28 -14.89
CA LEU A 21 -2.85 12.13 -14.19
C LEU A 21 -2.77 13.57 -14.76
N ASP A 22 -3.01 13.75 -16.03
CA ASP A 22 -3.04 15.07 -16.69
C ASP A 22 -4.18 15.98 -16.17
N ARG A 23 -5.20 15.40 -15.51
CA ARG A 23 -6.26 16.18 -14.83
C ARG A 23 -5.75 16.92 -13.59
N PHE A 24 -4.64 16.48 -12.98
CA PHE A 24 -4.04 17.06 -11.77
C PHE A 24 -2.97 18.11 -12.13
N THR A 25 -3.41 19.27 -12.65
CA THR A 25 -2.50 20.32 -13.18
C THR A 25 -1.74 21.07 -12.09
N GLY A 26 -2.32 21.21 -10.89
CA GLY A 26 -1.74 21.98 -9.76
C GLY A 26 -1.20 21.12 -8.63
N GLU A 27 -1.34 19.82 -8.70
CA GLU A 27 -1.04 18.88 -7.61
C GLU A 27 -0.29 17.68 -8.17
N LYS A 28 0.50 17.05 -7.30
CA LYS A 28 1.21 15.79 -7.62
C LYS A 28 0.83 14.74 -6.58
N PRO A 29 -0.35 14.10 -6.70
CA PRO A 29 -0.76 13.06 -5.77
C PRO A 29 0.29 11.97 -5.62
N PHE A 30 0.41 11.40 -4.42
CA PHE A 30 1.07 10.13 -4.22
C PHE A 30 0.23 9.05 -4.91
N VAL A 31 0.84 8.21 -5.73
CA VAL A 31 0.11 7.21 -6.53
C VAL A 31 0.62 5.80 -6.29
N LYS A 32 -0.26 4.81 -6.40
CA LYS A 32 0.07 3.39 -6.35
C LYS A 32 0.01 2.80 -7.76
N ILE A 33 1.11 2.17 -8.17
CA ILE A 33 1.15 1.34 -9.37
C ILE A 33 1.00 -0.13 -8.92
N GLY A 34 -0.12 -0.75 -9.27
CA GLY A 34 -0.40 -2.16 -8.98
C GLY A 34 0.14 -3.12 -10.03
N MET A 35 -0.11 -4.42 -9.82
CA MET A 35 0.36 -5.50 -10.69
C MET A 35 -0.15 -5.35 -12.13
N GLU A 36 -1.45 -5.01 -12.32
CA GLU A 36 -2.06 -4.89 -13.65
C GLU A 36 -1.28 -3.90 -14.52
N LEU A 37 -1.17 -2.65 -14.10
CA LEU A 37 -0.48 -1.62 -14.84
C LEU A 37 1.02 -1.92 -15.00
N PHE A 38 1.67 -2.45 -13.94
CA PHE A 38 3.10 -2.76 -14.02
C PHE A 38 3.40 -3.92 -14.97
N TYR A 39 2.58 -4.97 -14.99
CA TYR A 39 2.78 -6.09 -15.92
C TYR A 39 2.41 -5.75 -17.36
N ALA A 40 1.46 -4.83 -17.58
CA ALA A 40 1.14 -4.34 -18.90
C ALA A 40 2.27 -3.47 -19.51
N GLU A 41 2.86 -2.57 -18.71
CA GLU A 41 3.73 -1.50 -19.21
C GLU A 41 5.20 -1.61 -18.77
N GLY A 42 5.48 -2.50 -17.81
CA GLY A 42 6.82 -2.70 -17.26
C GLY A 42 7.38 -1.47 -16.51
N PRO A 43 8.72 -1.44 -16.27
CA PRO A 43 9.36 -0.33 -15.56
C PRO A 43 9.26 1.04 -16.25
N SER A 44 8.86 1.07 -17.53
CA SER A 44 8.72 2.32 -18.29
C SER A 44 7.69 3.25 -17.69
N ILE A 45 6.54 2.72 -17.25
CA ILE A 45 5.46 3.52 -16.65
C ILE A 45 5.89 4.14 -15.31
N VAL A 46 6.70 3.42 -14.53
CA VAL A 46 7.25 3.93 -13.27
C VAL A 46 8.11 5.18 -13.53
N ARG A 47 9.04 5.10 -14.49
CA ARG A 47 9.91 6.21 -14.86
C ARG A 47 9.13 7.41 -15.40
N GLU A 48 8.11 7.14 -16.21
CA GLU A 48 7.24 8.19 -16.79
C GLU A 48 6.50 8.96 -15.70
N ILE A 49 5.87 8.25 -14.75
CA ILE A 49 5.11 8.85 -13.64
C ILE A 49 6.08 9.56 -12.67
N LYS A 50 7.26 8.99 -12.41
CA LYS A 50 8.29 9.64 -11.59
C LYS A 50 8.80 10.94 -12.23
N ALA A 51 9.04 10.96 -13.55
CA ALA A 51 9.46 12.16 -14.29
C ALA A 51 8.41 13.28 -14.24
N ARG A 52 7.13 12.97 -14.02
CA ARG A 52 6.05 13.95 -13.80
C ARG A 52 6.01 14.51 -12.38
N GLY A 53 6.89 14.03 -11.47
CA GLY A 53 7.05 14.52 -10.10
C GLY A 53 6.15 13.85 -9.06
N HIS A 54 5.50 12.75 -9.40
CA HIS A 54 4.69 12.00 -8.44
C HIS A 54 5.56 11.15 -7.50
N LYS A 55 5.12 11.00 -6.25
CA LYS A 55 5.58 9.91 -5.39
C LYS A 55 4.89 8.62 -5.84
N ILE A 56 5.62 7.48 -5.73
CA ILE A 56 5.13 6.18 -6.21
C ILE A 56 5.23 5.12 -5.12
N PHE A 57 4.10 4.50 -4.81
CA PHE A 57 4.02 3.22 -4.13
C PHE A 57 3.92 2.10 -5.19
N LEU A 58 4.96 1.30 -5.34
CA LEU A 58 4.99 0.17 -6.26
C LEU A 58 4.49 -1.10 -5.53
N ASP A 59 3.24 -1.48 -5.82
CA ASP A 59 2.45 -2.48 -5.10
C ASP A 59 2.45 -3.82 -5.83
N LEU A 60 3.58 -4.56 -5.78
CA LEU A 60 3.77 -5.84 -6.47
C LEU A 60 3.71 -7.07 -5.55
N LYS A 61 3.65 -6.86 -4.23
CA LYS A 61 3.45 -7.90 -3.21
C LYS A 61 4.41 -9.09 -3.35
N LEU A 62 5.72 -8.82 -3.37
CA LEU A 62 6.72 -9.87 -3.58
C LEU A 62 6.60 -10.97 -2.51
N HIS A 63 6.67 -12.23 -2.96
CA HIS A 63 6.63 -13.41 -2.10
C HIS A 63 7.38 -14.56 -2.79
N ASP A 64 8.61 -14.81 -2.35
CA ASP A 64 9.48 -15.86 -2.90
C ASP A 64 10.58 -16.18 -1.86
N ILE A 65 11.50 -17.08 -2.17
CA ILE A 65 12.66 -17.35 -1.32
C ILE A 65 13.49 -16.09 -1.10
N PRO A 66 14.20 -15.96 0.05
CA PRO A 66 14.86 -14.71 0.45
C PRO A 66 15.78 -14.11 -0.62
N ASN A 67 16.60 -14.94 -1.28
CA ASN A 67 17.55 -14.45 -2.30
C ASN A 67 16.87 -13.89 -3.56
N THR A 68 15.74 -14.49 -3.97
CA THR A 68 14.95 -14.00 -5.12
C THR A 68 14.34 -12.64 -4.78
N VAL A 69 13.73 -12.52 -3.60
CA VAL A 69 13.12 -11.26 -3.14
C VAL A 69 14.19 -10.17 -2.98
N LYS A 70 15.38 -10.49 -2.40
CA LYS A 70 16.52 -9.56 -2.32
C LYS A 70 16.89 -8.98 -3.68
N LYS A 71 17.10 -9.83 -4.69
CA LYS A 71 17.46 -9.41 -6.04
C LYS A 71 16.38 -8.59 -6.72
N ALA A 72 15.09 -8.99 -6.57
CA ALA A 72 13.98 -8.24 -7.10
C ALA A 72 13.87 -6.85 -6.46
N MET A 73 14.02 -6.76 -5.14
CA MET A 73 13.98 -5.49 -4.41
C MET A 73 15.12 -4.54 -4.81
N ALA A 74 16.33 -5.06 -5.13
CA ALA A 74 17.42 -4.25 -5.66
C ALA A 74 17.06 -3.61 -7.02
N VAL A 75 16.35 -4.36 -7.88
CA VAL A 75 15.83 -3.81 -9.14
C VAL A 75 14.77 -2.73 -8.86
N LEU A 76 13.82 -2.98 -7.95
CA LEU A 76 12.78 -1.99 -7.61
C LEU A 76 13.39 -0.71 -7.01
N SER A 77 14.43 -0.85 -6.18
CA SER A 77 15.16 0.30 -5.61
C SER A 77 15.77 1.20 -6.69
N SER A 78 16.21 0.62 -7.81
CA SER A 78 16.79 1.38 -8.94
C SER A 78 15.76 2.19 -9.74
N LEU A 79 14.47 1.98 -9.53
CA LEU A 79 13.39 2.72 -10.19
C LEU A 79 13.03 4.03 -9.50
N ASP A 80 13.71 4.38 -8.41
CA ASP A 80 13.50 5.60 -7.63
C ASP A 80 12.06 5.76 -7.10
N VAL A 81 11.42 4.66 -6.75
CA VAL A 81 10.11 4.65 -6.11
C VAL A 81 10.22 5.04 -4.63
N ASP A 82 9.11 5.48 -4.04
CA ASP A 82 9.09 5.99 -2.66
C ASP A 82 8.66 4.92 -1.65
N MET A 83 7.87 3.93 -2.09
CA MET A 83 7.38 2.84 -1.25
C MET A 83 7.25 1.55 -2.08
N VAL A 84 7.54 0.41 -1.47
CA VAL A 84 7.36 -0.93 -2.06
C VAL A 84 6.75 -1.88 -1.04
N ASN A 85 6.20 -3.01 -1.50
CA ASN A 85 5.70 -4.01 -0.58
C ASN A 85 6.11 -5.44 -0.92
N LEU A 86 5.91 -6.30 0.08
CA LEU A 86 6.07 -7.75 0.04
C LEU A 86 5.08 -8.39 1.02
N HIS A 87 4.89 -9.69 0.98
CA HIS A 87 4.03 -10.38 1.93
C HIS A 87 4.74 -10.69 3.26
N ALA A 88 4.09 -10.40 4.40
CA ALA A 88 4.59 -10.76 5.73
C ALA A 88 4.66 -12.28 5.95
N ALA A 89 3.79 -13.04 5.27
CA ALA A 89 3.77 -14.51 5.29
C ALA A 89 5.08 -15.16 4.81
N GLY A 90 5.95 -14.44 4.09
CA GLY A 90 7.23 -14.92 3.59
C GLY A 90 8.34 -15.08 4.66
N THR A 91 8.02 -14.94 5.94
CA THR A 91 8.93 -15.01 7.09
C THR A 91 9.87 -13.80 7.27
N ARG A 92 10.47 -13.72 8.47
CA ARG A 92 11.46 -12.65 8.76
C ARG A 92 12.69 -12.74 7.88
N ALA A 93 13.13 -13.94 7.52
CA ALA A 93 14.30 -14.13 6.66
C ALA A 93 14.08 -13.49 5.27
N MET A 94 12.90 -13.69 4.68
CA MET A 94 12.56 -13.06 3.39
C MET A 94 12.47 -11.53 3.52
N MET A 95 11.82 -11.03 4.57
CA MET A 95 11.65 -9.60 4.81
C MET A 95 13.00 -8.89 5.06
N SER A 96 13.89 -9.49 5.84
CA SER A 96 15.24 -8.94 6.07
C SER A 96 16.08 -8.95 4.78
N ALA A 97 15.99 -10.01 3.98
CA ALA A 97 16.66 -10.07 2.67
C ALA A 97 16.13 -9.02 1.69
N ALA A 98 14.81 -8.73 1.74
CA ALA A 98 14.20 -7.64 0.98
C ALA A 98 14.80 -6.28 1.36
N LEU A 99 14.93 -6.02 2.65
CA LEU A 99 15.53 -4.77 3.17
C LEU A 99 16.98 -4.60 2.71
N GLU A 100 17.78 -5.66 2.76
CA GLU A 100 19.14 -5.64 2.22
C GLU A 100 19.16 -5.29 0.72
N GLY A 101 18.26 -5.89 -0.08
CA GLY A 101 18.17 -5.60 -1.50
C GLY A 101 17.75 -4.18 -1.82
N LEU A 102 16.84 -3.60 -1.02
CA LEU A 102 16.36 -2.23 -1.19
C LEU A 102 17.38 -1.16 -0.84
N THR A 103 18.28 -1.45 0.10
CA THR A 103 19.23 -0.46 0.62
C THR A 103 20.33 -0.20 -0.41
N ARG A 104 20.43 1.03 -0.90
CA ARG A 104 21.44 1.49 -1.86
C ARG A 104 22.79 1.65 -1.17
N ALA A 105 23.85 1.79 -1.96
CA ALA A 105 25.22 1.96 -1.45
C ALA A 105 25.40 3.19 -0.55
N ASP A 106 24.59 4.23 -0.76
CA ASP A 106 24.57 5.45 0.05
C ASP A 106 23.68 5.32 1.32
N GLY A 107 23.09 4.17 1.58
CA GLY A 107 22.20 3.90 2.70
C GLY A 107 20.74 4.33 2.48
N THR A 108 20.42 4.99 1.38
CA THR A 108 19.03 5.38 1.07
C THR A 108 18.23 4.19 0.54
N ARG A 109 16.91 4.23 0.74
CA ARG A 109 15.98 3.21 0.23
C ARG A 109 14.54 3.73 0.18
N PRO A 110 13.67 3.16 -0.66
CA PRO A 110 12.23 3.35 -0.52
C PRO A 110 11.72 2.72 0.80
N LEU A 111 10.51 3.09 1.22
CA LEU A 111 9.84 2.50 2.39
C LEU A 111 9.39 1.07 2.09
N PRO A 112 9.97 0.00 2.70
CA PRO A 112 9.44 -1.36 2.62
C PRO A 112 8.30 -1.56 3.62
N ILE A 113 7.15 -2.00 3.14
CA ILE A 113 6.00 -2.35 3.97
C ILE A 113 5.54 -3.78 3.69
N ALA A 114 5.07 -4.50 4.71
CA ALA A 114 4.62 -5.88 4.56
C ALA A 114 3.09 -5.98 4.51
N VAL A 115 2.56 -6.69 3.52
CA VAL A 115 1.14 -7.04 3.47
C VAL A 115 0.86 -8.10 4.53
N THR A 116 -0.05 -7.80 5.46
CA THR A 116 -0.51 -8.73 6.50
C THR A 116 -1.49 -9.73 5.89
N GLN A 117 -2.78 -9.68 6.26
CA GLN A 117 -3.82 -10.41 5.56
C GLN A 117 -4.57 -9.47 4.61
N LEU A 118 -4.92 -9.94 3.42
CA LEU A 118 -5.68 -9.16 2.45
C LEU A 118 -7.04 -8.78 3.03
N THR A 119 -7.54 -7.60 2.71
CA THR A 119 -8.84 -7.12 3.21
C THR A 119 -10.03 -7.96 2.72
N SER A 120 -9.83 -8.77 1.69
CA SER A 120 -10.78 -9.77 1.19
C SER A 120 -10.75 -11.09 1.96
N THR A 121 -9.70 -11.37 2.75
CA THR A 121 -9.58 -12.61 3.52
C THR A 121 -10.50 -12.56 4.74
N SER A 122 -11.44 -13.49 4.80
CA SER A 122 -12.29 -13.71 5.97
C SER A 122 -11.63 -14.66 7.00
N GLN A 123 -12.16 -14.70 8.22
CA GLN A 123 -11.75 -15.69 9.22
C GLN A 123 -11.89 -17.11 8.68
N GLN A 124 -13.02 -17.40 8.05
CA GLN A 124 -13.30 -18.72 7.49
C GLN A 124 -12.30 -19.10 6.39
N SER A 125 -12.07 -18.22 5.39
CA SER A 125 -11.10 -18.51 4.32
C SER A 125 -9.67 -18.70 4.87
N MET A 126 -9.30 -17.96 5.91
CA MET A 126 -8.00 -18.12 6.54
C MET A 126 -7.86 -19.50 7.23
N GLU A 127 -8.91 -19.98 7.87
CA GLU A 127 -8.90 -21.28 8.55
C GLU A 127 -8.99 -22.46 7.56
N GLU A 128 -9.93 -22.38 6.62
CA GLU A 128 -10.27 -23.53 5.75
C GLU A 128 -9.32 -23.65 4.55
N GLU A 129 -8.85 -22.53 3.99
CA GLU A 129 -8.08 -22.51 2.73
C GLU A 129 -6.58 -22.25 2.97
N ILE A 130 -6.23 -21.42 3.97
CA ILE A 130 -4.83 -21.10 4.30
C ILE A 130 -4.32 -21.99 5.45
N GLY A 131 -5.21 -22.62 6.24
CA GLY A 131 -4.86 -23.53 7.35
C GLY A 131 -4.36 -22.82 8.61
N ILE A 132 -4.69 -21.54 8.80
CA ILE A 132 -4.30 -20.77 9.99
C ILE A 132 -5.48 -20.71 10.97
N HIS A 133 -5.43 -21.54 12.02
CA HIS A 133 -6.48 -21.68 13.04
C HIS A 133 -6.25 -20.75 14.23
N ALA A 134 -6.28 -19.44 13.98
CA ALA A 134 -6.15 -18.41 15.01
C ALA A 134 -7.08 -17.22 14.64
N PRO A 135 -7.48 -16.36 15.60
CA PRO A 135 -8.24 -15.16 15.27
C PRO A 135 -7.49 -14.29 14.26
N LEU A 136 -8.16 -13.90 13.17
CA LEU A 136 -7.57 -13.13 12.06
C LEU A 136 -6.83 -11.87 12.56
N GLU A 137 -7.41 -11.17 13.51
CA GLU A 137 -6.81 -9.99 14.10
C GLU A 137 -5.46 -10.29 14.79
N ASN A 138 -5.35 -11.42 15.48
CA ASN A 138 -4.09 -11.84 16.12
C ASN A 138 -3.03 -12.21 15.08
N VAL A 139 -3.42 -12.86 13.99
CA VAL A 139 -2.51 -13.19 12.87
C VAL A 139 -1.98 -11.91 12.23
N VAL A 140 -2.82 -10.89 12.02
CA VAL A 140 -2.41 -9.58 11.49
C VAL A 140 -1.39 -8.92 12.42
N ILE A 141 -1.63 -8.93 13.73
CA ILE A 141 -0.73 -8.36 14.73
C ILE A 141 0.62 -9.13 14.77
N ASP A 142 0.61 -10.44 14.68
CA ASP A 142 1.84 -11.24 14.68
C ASP A 142 2.65 -11.01 13.39
N TYR A 143 1.99 -10.84 12.25
CA TYR A 143 2.63 -10.45 11.00
C TYR A 143 3.25 -9.05 11.12
N ALA A 144 2.55 -8.08 11.71
CA ALA A 144 3.08 -6.74 11.94
C ALA A 144 4.32 -6.75 12.86
N LYS A 145 4.28 -7.51 13.96
CA LYS A 145 5.46 -7.71 14.84
C LYS A 145 6.65 -8.30 14.09
N ASN A 146 6.41 -9.34 13.27
CA ASN A 146 7.47 -9.98 12.48
C ASN A 146 8.06 -9.03 11.44
N ALA A 147 7.24 -8.21 10.79
CA ALA A 147 7.69 -7.18 9.86
C ALA A 147 8.56 -6.13 10.54
N ARG A 148 8.15 -5.65 11.72
CA ARG A 148 8.94 -4.73 12.53
C ARG A 148 10.27 -5.35 12.99
N LEU A 149 10.26 -6.61 13.46
CA LEU A 149 11.48 -7.33 13.86
C LEU A 149 12.44 -7.59 12.70
N ALA A 150 11.94 -7.66 11.46
CA ALA A 150 12.74 -7.75 10.25
C ALA A 150 13.30 -6.39 9.80
N GLY A 151 12.93 -5.28 10.46
CA GLY A 151 13.41 -3.93 10.16
C GLY A 151 12.61 -3.18 9.10
N LEU A 152 11.40 -3.64 8.75
CA LEU A 152 10.53 -2.93 7.82
C LEU A 152 9.92 -1.68 8.46
N ASP A 153 9.49 -0.73 7.63
CA ASP A 153 8.96 0.56 8.08
C ASP A 153 7.46 0.53 8.43
N GLY A 154 6.74 -0.52 7.99
CA GLY A 154 5.31 -0.61 8.24
C GLY A 154 4.63 -1.81 7.60
N VAL A 155 3.31 -1.76 7.59
CA VAL A 155 2.45 -2.82 7.02
C VAL A 155 1.30 -2.25 6.19
N VAL A 156 0.80 -3.07 5.25
CA VAL A 156 -0.53 -2.91 4.66
C VAL A 156 -1.51 -3.73 5.50
N CYS A 157 -2.56 -3.10 5.99
CA CYS A 157 -3.57 -3.70 6.85
C CYS A 157 -4.95 -3.07 6.63
N SER A 158 -6.00 -3.61 7.23
CA SER A 158 -7.29 -2.92 7.27
C SER A 158 -7.20 -1.65 8.14
N PRO A 159 -7.93 -0.57 7.81
CA PRO A 159 -8.03 0.59 8.70
C PRO A 159 -8.43 0.22 10.14
N LEU A 160 -9.27 -0.79 10.31
CA LEU A 160 -9.74 -1.25 11.62
C LEU A 160 -8.62 -1.80 12.52
N GLU A 161 -7.50 -2.18 11.94
CA GLU A 161 -6.36 -2.80 12.64
C GLU A 161 -5.26 -1.78 12.99
N ALA A 162 -5.29 -0.57 12.38
CA ALA A 162 -4.21 0.42 12.47
C ALA A 162 -3.89 0.84 13.92
N GLY A 163 -4.91 1.17 14.72
CA GLY A 163 -4.71 1.55 16.12
C GLY A 163 -4.02 0.47 16.95
N ARG A 164 -4.47 -0.79 16.82
CA ARG A 164 -3.89 -1.93 17.55
C ARG A 164 -2.46 -2.25 17.09
N ILE A 165 -2.15 -2.03 15.81
CA ILE A 165 -0.78 -2.18 15.28
C ILE A 165 0.14 -1.14 15.93
N HIS A 166 -0.27 0.13 16.02
CA HIS A 166 0.49 1.18 16.69
C HIS A 166 0.71 0.92 18.19
N GLU A 167 -0.32 0.42 18.89
CA GLU A 167 -0.20 0.03 20.30
C GLU A 167 0.81 -1.11 20.50
N THR A 168 0.83 -2.07 19.56
CA THR A 168 1.65 -3.29 19.69
C THR A 168 3.07 -3.12 19.15
N CYS A 169 3.21 -2.39 18.05
CA CYS A 169 4.52 -2.16 17.42
C CYS A 169 5.18 -0.89 17.94
N THR A 170 4.83 0.24 17.40
CA THR A 170 5.17 1.61 17.85
C THR A 170 4.32 2.60 17.05
N LYS A 171 4.22 3.84 17.50
CA LYS A 171 3.52 4.91 16.76
C LYS A 171 4.19 5.29 15.43
N ASP A 172 5.48 4.99 15.27
CA ASP A 172 6.26 5.30 14.06
C ASP A 172 6.21 4.15 13.03
N PHE A 173 5.62 3.00 13.39
CA PHE A 173 5.49 1.87 12.49
C PHE A 173 4.27 2.06 11.58
N LEU A 174 4.51 2.37 10.31
CA LEU A 174 3.51 2.86 9.37
C LEU A 174 2.39 1.87 9.07
N THR A 175 1.18 2.40 8.96
CA THR A 175 -0.01 1.67 8.51
C THR A 175 -0.50 2.26 7.19
N VAL A 176 -0.53 1.41 6.14
CA VAL A 176 -1.05 1.75 4.81
C VAL A 176 -2.34 0.98 4.61
N THR A 177 -3.46 1.68 4.48
CA THR A 177 -4.77 1.07 4.63
C THR A 177 -5.64 1.26 3.38
N PRO A 178 -5.87 0.19 2.59
CA PRO A 178 -6.87 0.17 1.51
C PRO A 178 -8.30 -0.01 2.06
N GLY A 179 -9.28 -0.12 1.17
CA GLY A 179 -10.68 -0.36 1.59
C GLY A 179 -11.40 0.92 2.00
N ILE A 180 -11.02 2.04 1.39
CA ILE A 180 -11.61 3.35 1.69
C ILE A 180 -12.76 3.65 0.74
N ARG A 181 -13.90 4.10 1.30
CA ARG A 181 -15.08 4.55 0.57
C ARG A 181 -15.61 5.84 1.20
N PHE A 182 -16.19 6.71 0.39
CA PHE A 182 -16.96 7.82 0.94
C PHE A 182 -18.25 7.31 1.61
N ALA A 183 -18.77 8.05 2.58
CA ALA A 183 -19.95 7.65 3.33
C ALA A 183 -21.22 7.53 2.45
N ASP A 184 -21.26 8.22 1.33
CA ASP A 184 -22.34 8.26 0.33
C ASP A 184 -22.14 7.24 -0.82
N ALA A 185 -21.07 6.43 -0.78
CA ALA A 185 -20.78 5.43 -1.81
C ALA A 185 -21.62 4.15 -1.61
N LYS A 186 -21.95 3.49 -2.74
CA LYS A 186 -22.57 2.16 -2.71
C LYS A 186 -21.57 1.10 -2.25
N ALA A 187 -22.06 0.06 -1.56
CA ALA A 187 -21.27 -1.10 -1.21
C ALA A 187 -20.77 -1.84 -2.48
N ASP A 188 -19.53 -2.32 -2.45
CA ASP A 188 -18.92 -3.10 -3.52
C ASP A 188 -18.18 -4.37 -2.99
N ASP A 189 -17.19 -4.89 -3.71
CA ASP A 189 -16.46 -6.13 -3.46
C ASP A 189 -15.57 -6.16 -2.19
N GLN A 190 -15.45 -5.05 -1.45
CA GLN A 190 -14.64 -5.00 -0.23
C GLN A 190 -15.48 -5.23 1.03
N VAL A 191 -15.06 -6.18 1.86
CA VAL A 191 -15.77 -6.58 3.08
C VAL A 191 -15.43 -5.68 4.26
N ARG A 192 -14.17 -5.23 4.38
CA ARG A 192 -13.66 -4.42 5.49
C ARG A 192 -13.38 -2.98 5.02
N ILE A 193 -14.45 -2.18 4.88
CA ILE A 193 -14.38 -0.79 4.39
C ILE A 193 -14.51 0.21 5.52
N THR A 194 -13.98 1.42 5.31
CA THR A 194 -14.19 2.58 6.18
C THR A 194 -14.12 3.89 5.39
N THR A 195 -14.52 5.00 6.02
CA THR A 195 -14.41 6.34 5.41
C THR A 195 -13.03 6.96 5.65
N PRO A 196 -12.61 7.96 4.84
CA PRO A 196 -11.36 8.69 5.08
C PRO A 196 -11.31 9.28 6.50
N ALA A 197 -12.39 9.95 6.94
CA ALA A 197 -12.48 10.53 8.28
C ALA A 197 -12.34 9.46 9.38
N LYS A 198 -13.00 8.31 9.22
CA LYS A 198 -12.90 7.22 10.20
C LYS A 198 -11.50 6.57 10.22
N ALA A 199 -10.85 6.39 9.07
CA ALA A 199 -9.47 5.93 8.98
C ALA A 199 -8.51 6.90 9.71
N ARG A 200 -8.74 8.21 9.60
CA ARG A 200 -8.02 9.24 10.37
C ARG A 200 -8.19 9.07 11.87
N GLU A 201 -9.42 8.88 12.37
CA GLU A 201 -9.72 8.69 13.78
C GLU A 201 -9.06 7.43 14.36
N ILE A 202 -9.09 6.31 13.61
CA ILE A 202 -8.49 5.04 14.03
C ILE A 202 -6.96 5.11 14.00
N GLY A 203 -6.39 6.05 13.25
CA GLY A 203 -4.95 6.32 13.27
C GLY A 203 -4.18 5.78 12.07
N SER A 204 -4.81 5.50 10.93
CA SER A 204 -4.08 5.19 9.68
C SER A 204 -3.11 6.30 9.32
N ASP A 205 -1.91 5.93 8.82
CA ASP A 205 -0.89 6.89 8.35
C ASP A 205 -1.07 7.20 6.86
N TYR A 206 -1.37 6.19 6.06
CA TYR A 206 -1.70 6.32 4.64
C TYR A 206 -3.00 5.60 4.34
N ILE A 207 -3.82 6.22 3.48
CA ILE A 207 -4.97 5.53 2.89
C ILE A 207 -4.76 5.31 1.40
N VAL A 208 -5.18 4.15 0.90
CA VAL A 208 -5.12 3.83 -0.53
C VAL A 208 -6.54 3.86 -1.08
N VAL A 209 -6.78 4.75 -2.04
CA VAL A 209 -8.11 5.01 -2.60
C VAL A 209 -8.07 4.81 -4.12
N GLY A 210 -8.87 3.88 -4.63
CA GLY A 210 -9.01 3.60 -6.06
C GLY A 210 -10.29 4.21 -6.63
N ARG A 211 -11.28 3.37 -6.93
CA ARG A 211 -12.54 3.72 -7.60
C ARG A 211 -13.23 5.00 -7.09
N PRO A 212 -13.29 5.30 -5.78
CA PRO A 212 -13.88 6.55 -5.32
C PRO A 212 -13.26 7.81 -5.90
N ILE A 213 -12.01 7.74 -6.36
CA ILE A 213 -11.31 8.84 -7.04
C ILE A 213 -11.24 8.58 -8.55
N THR A 214 -10.80 7.38 -8.97
CA THR A 214 -10.51 7.11 -10.39
C THR A 214 -11.76 7.03 -11.27
N GLN A 215 -12.92 6.71 -10.70
CA GLN A 215 -14.21 6.64 -11.39
C GLN A 215 -15.14 7.83 -11.05
N ALA A 216 -14.67 8.81 -10.29
CA ALA A 216 -15.46 10.00 -10.03
C ALA A 216 -15.59 10.86 -11.30
N GLU A 217 -16.72 11.56 -11.46
CA GLU A 217 -16.93 12.53 -12.52
C GLU A 217 -15.85 13.62 -12.50
N ASP A 218 -15.53 14.12 -11.30
CA ASP A 218 -14.39 14.98 -11.04
C ASP A 218 -13.41 14.32 -10.06
N PRO A 219 -12.35 13.61 -10.56
CA PRO A 219 -11.37 12.96 -9.71
C PRO A 219 -10.50 13.94 -8.90
N VAL A 220 -10.31 15.17 -9.36
CA VAL A 220 -9.54 16.17 -8.62
C VAL A 220 -10.32 16.63 -7.40
N ALA A 221 -11.61 16.91 -7.55
CA ALA A 221 -12.50 17.23 -6.42
C ALA A 221 -12.63 16.05 -5.44
N ALA A 222 -12.76 14.82 -5.94
CA ALA A 222 -12.83 13.62 -5.11
C ALA A 222 -11.52 13.39 -4.32
N TYR A 223 -10.37 13.61 -4.94
CA TYR A 223 -9.07 13.54 -4.26
C TYR A 223 -8.94 14.59 -3.16
N ARG A 224 -9.27 15.85 -3.44
CA ARG A 224 -9.25 16.95 -2.46
C ARG A 224 -10.19 16.71 -1.29
N ARG A 225 -11.39 16.18 -1.56
CA ARG A 225 -12.32 15.74 -0.50
C ARG A 225 -11.65 14.69 0.38
N CYS A 226 -11.02 13.68 -0.22
CA CYS A 226 -10.33 12.62 0.49
C CYS A 226 -9.20 13.17 1.38
N VAL A 227 -8.39 14.09 0.86
CA VAL A 227 -7.32 14.77 1.60
C VAL A 227 -7.90 15.57 2.78
N SER A 228 -8.96 16.35 2.54
CA SER A 228 -9.61 17.14 3.58
C SER A 228 -10.19 16.28 4.70
N GLU A 229 -10.85 15.16 4.37
CA GLU A 229 -11.43 14.25 5.36
C GLU A 229 -10.36 13.46 6.13
N PHE A 230 -9.25 13.09 5.49
CA PHE A 230 -8.22 12.23 6.08
C PHE A 230 -7.06 12.99 6.72
N VAL A 231 -6.52 14.00 6.05
CA VAL A 231 -5.37 14.77 6.53
C VAL A 231 -5.83 15.92 7.43
N GLY A 232 -6.90 16.63 7.01
CA GLY A 232 -7.53 17.74 7.77
C GLY A 232 -7.18 19.10 7.23
#